data_bb4d32a18ab06703edc957eadf913308
#
_entry.id   bb4d32a18ab06703edc957eadf913308
#
_cell.length_a   1.000
_cell.length_b   1.000
_cell.length_c   1.000
_cell.angle_alpha   90.00
_cell.angle_beta   90.00
_cell.angle_gamma   90.00
#
_symmetry.space_group_name_H-M   'P 1'
#
loop_
_entity.id
_entity.type
_entity.pdbx_description
1 polymer ?
#
loop_
_entity_poly.entity_id
_entity_poly.type
_entity_poly.pdbx_seq_one_letter_code
_entity_poly.pdbx_strand_id
1 'polypeptide(L)'
;MFVPGRRPGGTTGREVLGSERRREREKEQRRNAILRSARKEFFEKGFRAVTVDSIARRAELSKGAIYLYFKSKEEIYAQILLRDIDKFHDRVESLLDTAKSAADNLRNFAEVYAAFFISDRELFRIFMNFMIQHNPVNFTPNINDHIVKSTNQTVLIIEQILQMGAERGEFPGCLNVRVCRNALWGLLNGIIALHLFTGREETREERVRTQVRGGLELFIGGLRSEQKP
;
A
#
# COMPACT_ATOMS: atom_id res chain seq x y z
N MET A 1 -64.60 34.48 17.04
CA MET A 1 -64.14 33.69 15.89
C MET A 1 -62.63 33.54 16.04
N PHE A 2 -62.15 32.42 16.56
CA PHE A 2 -60.76 32.18 16.98
C PHE A 2 -60.07 31.40 15.87
N VAL A 3 -59.02 31.95 15.25
CA VAL A 3 -58.23 31.29 14.21
C VAL A 3 -57.01 30.62 14.91
N PRO A 4 -56.82 29.30 14.83
CA PRO A 4 -55.65 28.67 15.43
C PRO A 4 -54.41 28.85 14.51
N GLY A 5 -53.38 29.42 15.10
CA GLY A 5 -52.06 29.60 14.47
C GLY A 5 -51.41 28.27 14.12
N ARG A 6 -50.89 28.20 12.88
CA ARG A 6 -49.98 27.10 12.42
C ARG A 6 -48.73 27.09 13.27
N ARG A 7 -48.45 25.96 13.94
CA ARG A 7 -47.14 25.67 14.54
C ARG A 7 -46.14 25.45 13.41
N PRO A 8 -44.93 26.03 13.48
CA PRO A 8 -43.87 25.66 12.55
C PRO A 8 -43.39 24.24 12.88
N GLY A 9 -43.44 23.37 11.87
CA GLY A 9 -42.94 21.99 11.99
C GLY A 9 -41.45 21.99 12.27
N GLY A 10 -41.08 21.60 13.49
CA GLY A 10 -39.71 21.39 13.90
C GLY A 10 -39.16 20.16 13.17
N THR A 11 -38.19 20.36 12.29
CA THR A 11 -37.43 19.31 11.68
C THR A 11 -36.75 18.50 12.82
N THR A 12 -37.18 17.28 13.01
CA THR A 12 -36.66 16.43 14.10
C THR A 12 -35.16 16.18 13.91
N GLY A 13 -34.36 16.31 14.96
CA GLY A 13 -32.88 16.11 14.91
C GLY A 13 -32.46 14.79 14.25
N ARG A 14 -33.36 13.83 14.13
CA ARG A 14 -33.19 12.56 13.46
C ARG A 14 -33.15 12.68 11.92
N GLU A 15 -33.93 13.60 11.34
CA GLU A 15 -33.93 13.87 9.89
C GLU A 15 -32.70 14.67 9.46
N VAL A 16 -32.23 15.59 10.30
CA VAL A 16 -31.00 16.36 10.06
C VAL A 16 -29.78 15.42 10.08
N LEU A 17 -29.65 14.54 11.08
CA LEU A 17 -28.60 13.51 11.16
C LEU A 17 -28.66 12.51 9.98
N GLY A 18 -29.84 12.18 9.50
CA GLY A 18 -30.02 11.33 8.32
C GLY A 18 -29.53 11.98 7.03
N SER A 19 -29.83 13.27 6.86
CA SER A 19 -29.40 14.04 5.67
C SER A 19 -27.90 14.30 5.66
N GLU A 20 -27.28 14.58 6.81
CA GLU A 20 -25.82 14.76 6.94
C GLU A 20 -25.06 13.47 6.61
N ARG A 21 -25.50 12.35 7.15
CA ARG A 21 -24.90 11.02 6.85
C ARG A 21 -25.03 10.66 5.37
N ARG A 22 -26.12 11.03 4.73
CA ARG A 22 -26.31 10.80 3.29
C ARG A 22 -25.36 11.65 2.48
N ARG A 23 -25.22 12.93 2.77
CA ARG A 23 -24.29 13.86 2.11
C ARG A 23 -22.83 13.40 2.25
N GLU A 24 -22.45 12.94 3.44
CA GLU A 24 -21.10 12.44 3.67
C GLU A 24 -20.82 11.15 2.88
N ARG A 25 -21.79 10.23 2.79
CA ARG A 25 -21.69 9.03 1.95
C ARG A 25 -21.58 9.39 0.46
N GLU A 26 -22.39 10.32 -0.03
CA GLU A 26 -22.35 10.79 -1.43
C GLU A 26 -21.00 11.46 -1.75
N LYS A 27 -20.46 12.25 -0.82
CA LYS A 27 -19.14 12.88 -0.92
C LYS A 27 -18.02 11.83 -0.99
N GLU A 28 -18.06 10.84 -0.11
CA GLU A 28 -17.06 9.75 -0.10
C GLU A 28 -17.17 8.87 -1.36
N GLN A 29 -18.38 8.59 -1.84
CA GLN A 29 -18.58 7.86 -3.09
C GLN A 29 -17.95 8.60 -4.29
N ARG A 30 -18.15 9.92 -4.38
CA ARG A 30 -17.54 10.77 -5.43
C ARG A 30 -16.01 10.79 -5.31
N ARG A 31 -15.49 10.98 -4.10
CA ARG A 31 -14.06 10.92 -3.82
C ARG A 31 -13.45 9.60 -4.29
N ASN A 32 -14.10 8.49 -3.98
CA ASN A 32 -13.68 7.15 -4.39
C ASN A 32 -13.78 6.94 -5.91
N ALA A 33 -14.76 7.53 -6.58
CA ALA A 33 -14.87 7.48 -8.06
C ALA A 33 -13.71 8.23 -8.72
N ILE A 34 -13.33 9.41 -8.21
CA ILE A 34 -12.15 10.16 -8.67
C ILE A 34 -10.88 9.34 -8.51
N LEU A 35 -10.65 8.73 -7.33
CA LEU A 35 -9.47 7.91 -7.07
C LEU A 35 -9.40 6.69 -8.01
N ARG A 36 -10.53 6.02 -8.29
CA ARG A 36 -10.56 4.89 -9.26
C ARG A 36 -10.21 5.34 -10.68
N SER A 37 -10.75 6.48 -11.12
CA SER A 37 -10.45 7.02 -12.46
C SER A 37 -9.00 7.47 -12.57
N ALA A 38 -8.48 8.15 -11.54
CA ALA A 38 -7.10 8.58 -11.47
C ALA A 38 -6.13 7.39 -11.47
N ARG A 39 -6.43 6.33 -10.71
CA ARG A 39 -5.61 5.11 -10.69
C ARG A 39 -5.46 4.51 -12.09
N LYS A 40 -6.55 4.42 -12.86
CA LYS A 40 -6.50 3.92 -14.25
C LYS A 40 -5.66 4.82 -15.13
N GLU A 41 -5.80 6.16 -15.02
CA GLU A 41 -4.98 7.12 -15.76
C GLU A 41 -3.49 6.97 -15.44
N PHE A 42 -3.13 6.88 -14.15
CA PHE A 42 -1.75 6.72 -13.72
C PHE A 42 -1.17 5.37 -14.16
N PHE A 43 -1.94 4.30 -14.10
CA PHE A 43 -1.53 2.98 -14.53
C PHE A 43 -1.23 2.91 -16.04
N GLU A 44 -2.11 3.52 -16.86
CA GLU A 44 -2.01 3.49 -18.32
C GLU A 44 -0.91 4.42 -18.85
N LYS A 45 -0.73 5.60 -18.26
CA LYS A 45 0.09 6.69 -18.81
C LYS A 45 1.31 7.06 -17.97
N GLY A 46 1.38 6.56 -16.74
CA GLY A 46 2.39 6.96 -15.75
C GLY A 46 2.13 8.34 -15.13
N PHE A 47 2.70 8.57 -13.95
CA PHE A 47 2.46 9.77 -13.16
C PHE A 47 2.76 11.09 -13.91
N ARG A 48 3.86 11.12 -14.69
CA ARG A 48 4.31 12.36 -15.36
C ARG A 48 3.35 12.84 -16.43
N ALA A 49 2.78 11.92 -17.22
CA ALA A 49 1.91 12.24 -18.36
C ALA A 49 0.46 12.58 -17.92
N VAL A 50 0.03 12.20 -16.72
CA VAL A 50 -1.32 12.43 -16.23
C VAL A 50 -1.51 13.87 -15.75
N THR A 51 -2.65 14.44 -16.10
CA THR A 51 -3.09 15.78 -15.66
C THR A 51 -4.42 15.69 -14.90
N VAL A 52 -4.75 16.71 -14.10
CA VAL A 52 -6.06 16.79 -13.43
C VAL A 52 -7.19 16.82 -14.48
N ASP A 53 -6.96 17.41 -15.65
CA ASP A 53 -7.94 17.43 -16.75
C ASP A 53 -8.20 16.04 -17.33
N SER A 54 -7.15 15.19 -17.47
CA SER A 54 -7.32 13.82 -17.95
C SER A 54 -8.08 12.96 -16.92
N ILE A 55 -7.81 13.15 -15.63
CA ILE A 55 -8.53 12.50 -14.55
C ILE A 55 -10.01 12.92 -14.53
N ALA A 56 -10.27 14.23 -14.64
CA ALA A 56 -11.63 14.76 -14.66
C ALA A 56 -12.46 14.19 -15.82
N ARG A 57 -11.86 14.16 -17.02
CA ARG A 57 -12.49 13.57 -18.21
C ARG A 57 -12.83 12.11 -18.03
N ARG A 58 -11.91 11.30 -17.46
CA ARG A 58 -12.16 9.86 -17.19
C ARG A 58 -13.20 9.65 -16.10
N ALA A 59 -13.26 10.57 -15.13
CA ALA A 59 -14.25 10.51 -14.04
C ALA A 59 -15.63 11.08 -14.44
N GLU A 60 -15.76 11.59 -15.67
CA GLU A 60 -16.96 12.30 -16.17
C GLU A 60 -17.33 13.49 -15.29
N LEU A 61 -16.32 14.24 -14.85
CA LEU A 61 -16.44 15.40 -13.99
C LEU A 61 -15.76 16.62 -14.61
N SER A 62 -16.15 17.83 -14.18
CA SER A 62 -15.39 19.03 -14.47
C SER A 62 -14.09 19.09 -13.65
N LYS A 63 -13.07 19.79 -14.16
CA LYS A 63 -11.84 20.08 -13.42
C LYS A 63 -12.11 20.74 -12.06
N GLY A 64 -13.07 21.68 -12.03
CA GLY A 64 -13.50 22.33 -10.78
C GLY A 64 -14.07 21.35 -9.76
N ALA A 65 -14.81 20.32 -10.23
CA ALA A 65 -15.34 19.29 -9.35
C ALA A 65 -14.22 18.43 -8.71
N ILE A 66 -13.10 18.18 -9.43
CA ILE A 66 -11.94 17.50 -8.84
C ILE A 66 -11.33 18.34 -7.72
N TYR A 67 -11.17 19.64 -7.93
CA TYR A 67 -10.55 20.55 -6.94
C TYR A 67 -11.38 20.73 -5.66
N LEU A 68 -12.66 20.35 -5.65
CA LEU A 68 -13.46 20.27 -4.42
C LEU A 68 -13.00 19.13 -3.48
N TYR A 69 -12.30 18.13 -4.01
CA TYR A 69 -11.86 16.93 -3.27
C TYR A 69 -10.35 16.83 -3.09
N PHE A 70 -9.58 17.33 -4.06
CA PHE A 70 -8.12 17.18 -4.09
C PHE A 70 -7.47 18.47 -4.62
N LYS A 71 -6.42 18.91 -3.96
CA LYS A 71 -5.73 20.16 -4.30
C LYS A 71 -4.81 20.02 -5.52
N SER A 72 -4.33 18.80 -5.80
CA SER A 72 -3.37 18.54 -6.89
C SER A 72 -3.41 17.07 -7.33
N LYS A 73 -2.76 16.75 -8.46
CA LYS A 73 -2.60 15.35 -8.90
C LYS A 73 -1.67 14.57 -7.95
N GLU A 74 -0.73 15.24 -7.33
CA GLU A 74 0.17 14.68 -6.31
C GLU A 74 -0.64 14.21 -5.10
N GLU A 75 -1.60 14.99 -4.63
CA GLU A 75 -2.49 14.60 -3.54
C GLU A 75 -3.37 13.40 -3.92
N ILE A 76 -3.94 13.39 -5.14
CA ILE A 76 -4.71 12.25 -5.65
C ILE A 76 -3.83 10.99 -5.65
N TYR A 77 -2.61 11.11 -6.18
CA TYR A 77 -1.68 10.00 -6.25
C TYR A 77 -1.28 9.49 -4.87
N ALA A 78 -0.96 10.39 -3.95
CA ALA A 78 -0.66 10.07 -2.57
C ALA A 78 -1.77 9.31 -1.86
N GLN A 79 -3.02 9.72 -2.07
CA GLN A 79 -4.18 9.02 -1.49
C GLN A 79 -4.38 7.61 -2.06
N ILE A 80 -4.04 7.41 -3.35
CA ILE A 80 -4.04 6.08 -3.97
C ILE A 80 -2.94 5.23 -3.34
N LEU A 81 -1.72 5.76 -3.26
CA LEU A 81 -0.55 5.09 -2.69
C LEU A 81 -0.78 4.65 -1.24
N LEU A 82 -1.24 5.57 -0.39
CA LEU A 82 -1.53 5.28 1.02
C LEU A 82 -2.56 4.15 1.15
N ARG A 83 -3.66 4.24 0.41
CA ARG A 83 -4.71 3.21 0.43
C ARG A 83 -4.20 1.83 0.02
N ASP A 84 -3.26 1.77 -0.92
CA ASP A 84 -2.70 0.52 -1.38
C ASP A 84 -1.67 -0.04 -0.39
N ILE A 85 -0.85 0.82 0.21
CA ILE A 85 0.08 0.45 1.28
C ILE A 85 -0.69 -0.07 2.51
N ASP A 86 -1.74 0.62 2.94
CA ASP A 86 -2.55 0.19 4.08
C ASP A 86 -3.21 -1.17 3.81
N LYS A 87 -3.82 -1.37 2.63
CA LYS A 87 -4.37 -2.68 2.23
C LYS A 87 -3.32 -3.79 2.15
N PHE A 88 -2.12 -3.44 1.71
CA PHE A 88 -1.02 -4.37 1.67
C PHE A 88 -0.60 -4.77 3.09
N HIS A 89 -0.47 -3.79 3.99
CA HIS A 89 -0.18 -4.04 5.40
C HIS A 89 -1.21 -4.96 6.05
N ASP A 90 -2.50 -4.63 5.93
CA ASP A 90 -3.61 -5.46 6.45
C ASP A 90 -3.54 -6.91 5.92
N ARG A 91 -3.24 -7.06 4.62
CA ARG A 91 -3.12 -8.37 4.00
C ARG A 91 -1.94 -9.16 4.55
N VAL A 92 -0.78 -8.53 4.72
CA VAL A 92 0.42 -9.20 5.25
C VAL A 92 0.21 -9.57 6.72
N GLU A 93 -0.36 -8.66 7.51
CA GLU A 93 -0.68 -8.91 8.91
C GLU A 93 -1.64 -10.10 9.07
N SER A 94 -2.69 -10.17 8.24
CA SER A 94 -3.66 -11.27 8.24
C SER A 94 -3.08 -12.63 7.84
N LEU A 95 -1.90 -12.67 7.20
CA LEU A 95 -1.22 -13.90 6.79
C LEU A 95 -0.26 -14.44 7.83
N LEU A 96 0.06 -13.65 8.86
CA LEU A 96 0.90 -14.12 9.96
C LEU A 96 0.15 -15.21 10.73
N ASP A 97 0.65 -16.44 10.60
CA ASP A 97 0.07 -17.61 11.21
C ASP A 97 1.07 -18.19 12.22
N THR A 98 0.75 -18.04 13.49
CA THR A 98 1.61 -18.55 14.56
C THR A 98 1.64 -20.08 14.64
N ALA A 99 0.77 -20.80 13.95
CA ALA A 99 0.82 -22.26 13.85
C ALA A 99 1.82 -22.74 12.79
N LYS A 100 2.19 -21.88 11.84
CA LYS A 100 3.19 -22.18 10.80
C LYS A 100 4.61 -21.93 11.28
N SER A 101 5.58 -22.52 10.58
CA SER A 101 6.99 -22.21 10.77
C SER A 101 7.31 -20.75 10.43
N ALA A 102 8.36 -20.19 11.04
CA ALA A 102 8.84 -18.86 10.67
C ALA A 102 9.25 -18.80 9.19
N ALA A 103 9.88 -19.87 8.69
CA ALA A 103 10.23 -19.98 7.27
C ALA A 103 9.01 -19.92 6.35
N ASP A 104 7.88 -20.58 6.69
CA ASP A 104 6.67 -20.53 5.88
C ASP A 104 5.98 -19.16 5.95
N ASN A 105 6.01 -18.49 7.09
CA ASN A 105 5.55 -17.11 7.22
C ASN A 105 6.40 -16.15 6.36
N LEU A 106 7.72 -16.30 6.30
CA LEU A 106 8.58 -15.53 5.41
C LEU A 106 8.27 -15.79 3.93
N ARG A 107 8.00 -17.06 3.54
CA ARG A 107 7.58 -17.41 2.17
C ARG A 107 6.25 -16.73 1.80
N ASN A 108 5.28 -16.79 2.68
CA ASN A 108 3.98 -16.14 2.47
C ASN A 108 4.13 -14.61 2.35
N PHE A 109 4.93 -13.99 3.23
CA PHE A 109 5.24 -12.57 3.15
C PHE A 109 5.85 -12.20 1.79
N ALA A 110 6.90 -12.89 1.38
CA ALA A 110 7.62 -12.59 0.14
C ALA A 110 6.75 -12.77 -1.11
N GLU A 111 5.90 -13.81 -1.13
CA GLU A 111 4.95 -14.05 -2.22
C GLU A 111 3.93 -12.92 -2.35
N VAL A 112 3.33 -12.49 -1.24
CA VAL A 112 2.37 -11.38 -1.23
C VAL A 112 3.04 -10.06 -1.59
N TYR A 113 4.26 -9.84 -1.10
CA TYR A 113 5.06 -8.67 -1.43
C TYR A 113 5.37 -8.58 -2.92
N ALA A 114 5.82 -9.67 -3.52
CA ALA A 114 6.07 -9.74 -4.95
C ALA A 114 4.79 -9.53 -5.78
N ALA A 115 3.70 -10.21 -5.42
CA ALA A 115 2.41 -10.10 -6.10
C ALA A 115 1.88 -8.67 -6.08
N PHE A 116 2.04 -7.95 -4.98
CA PHE A 116 1.60 -6.57 -4.83
C PHE A 116 2.28 -5.65 -5.86
N PHE A 117 3.58 -5.72 -5.99
CA PHE A 117 4.32 -4.88 -6.92
C PHE A 117 4.29 -5.37 -8.39
N ILE A 118 4.10 -6.67 -8.63
CA ILE A 118 3.83 -7.20 -9.98
C ILE A 118 2.53 -6.61 -10.52
N SER A 119 1.51 -6.50 -9.66
CA SER A 119 0.20 -5.96 -10.05
C SER A 119 0.21 -4.47 -10.35
N ASP A 120 1.15 -3.70 -9.78
CA ASP A 120 1.28 -2.26 -10.00
C ASP A 120 2.76 -1.83 -10.00
N ARG A 121 3.38 -1.90 -11.17
CA ARG A 121 4.80 -1.54 -11.38
C ARG A 121 5.08 -0.07 -11.14
N GLU A 122 4.11 0.79 -11.45
CA GLU A 122 4.24 2.23 -11.24
C GLU A 122 4.30 2.53 -9.75
N LEU A 123 3.48 1.84 -8.96
CA LEU A 123 3.51 1.90 -7.51
C LEU A 123 4.90 1.54 -6.96
N PHE A 124 5.51 0.44 -7.45
CA PHE A 124 6.85 0.06 -7.03
C PHE A 124 7.89 1.13 -7.37
N ARG A 125 7.85 1.68 -8.59
CA ARG A 125 8.78 2.73 -9.03
C ARG A 125 8.71 3.97 -8.13
N ILE A 126 7.50 4.39 -7.79
CA ILE A 126 7.32 5.57 -6.93
C ILE A 126 7.71 5.26 -5.50
N PHE A 127 7.35 4.08 -5.00
CA PHE A 127 7.78 3.63 -3.69
C PHE A 127 9.30 3.60 -3.57
N MET A 128 10.01 3.02 -4.53
CA MET A 128 11.47 3.00 -4.55
C MET A 128 12.08 4.39 -4.69
N ASN A 129 11.52 5.25 -5.53
CA ASN A 129 11.97 6.65 -5.62
C ASN A 129 11.77 7.39 -4.30
N PHE A 130 10.66 7.16 -3.61
CA PHE A 130 10.40 7.74 -2.28
C PHE A 130 11.44 7.26 -1.26
N MET A 131 11.78 5.97 -1.26
CA MET A 131 12.77 5.40 -0.35
C MET A 131 14.20 5.94 -0.59
N ILE A 132 14.56 6.26 -1.85
CA ILE A 132 15.91 6.68 -2.22
C ILE A 132 16.08 8.22 -2.19
N GLN A 133 15.09 8.98 -2.64
CA GLN A 133 15.25 10.41 -2.96
C GLN A 133 14.58 11.39 -1.98
N HIS A 134 14.07 10.94 -0.85
CA HIS A 134 13.37 11.83 0.10
C HIS A 134 12.36 12.77 -0.60
N ASN A 135 11.16 12.25 -0.90
CA ASN A 135 10.04 13.00 -1.46
C ASN A 135 10.15 13.45 -2.94
N PRO A 136 10.32 12.52 -3.90
CA PRO A 136 10.47 12.85 -5.34
C PRO A 136 9.19 13.41 -5.98
N VAL A 137 8.04 13.32 -5.31
CA VAL A 137 6.72 13.73 -5.80
C VAL A 137 6.20 14.97 -5.09
N ASN A 138 7.00 15.59 -4.22
CA ASN A 138 6.61 16.75 -3.39
C ASN A 138 5.33 16.50 -2.58
N PHE A 139 5.23 15.35 -1.93
CA PHE A 139 4.15 15.09 -0.98
C PHE A 139 4.21 16.04 0.21
N THR A 140 3.06 16.34 0.78
CA THR A 140 3.03 17.10 2.03
C THR A 140 3.69 16.30 3.18
N PRO A 141 4.24 16.97 4.21
CA PRO A 141 4.86 16.28 5.36
C PRO A 141 3.97 15.18 5.95
N ASN A 142 2.69 15.47 6.15
CA ASN A 142 1.72 14.50 6.68
C ASN A 142 1.60 13.21 5.84
N ILE A 143 1.68 13.32 4.52
CA ILE A 143 1.63 12.19 3.60
C ILE A 143 2.93 11.39 3.68
N ASN A 144 4.06 12.09 3.71
CA ASN A 144 5.36 11.45 3.87
C ASN A 144 5.44 10.64 5.18
N ASP A 145 5.03 11.25 6.29
CA ASP A 145 5.02 10.61 7.61
C ASP A 145 4.12 9.36 7.61
N HIS A 146 2.97 9.42 6.96
CA HIS A 146 2.07 8.27 6.86
C HIS A 146 2.70 7.14 6.03
N ILE A 147 3.29 7.43 4.86
CA ILE A 147 3.97 6.42 4.03
C ILE A 147 5.12 5.77 4.82
N VAL A 148 5.94 6.56 5.50
CA VAL A 148 7.05 6.06 6.33
C VAL A 148 6.51 5.17 7.46
N LYS A 149 5.46 5.58 8.14
CA LYS A 149 4.84 4.82 9.23
C LYS A 149 4.30 3.49 8.74
N SER A 150 3.48 3.48 7.68
CA SER A 150 2.89 2.24 7.14
C SER A 150 3.97 1.30 6.58
N THR A 151 5.01 1.85 5.95
CA THR A 151 6.15 1.06 5.49
C THR A 151 6.89 0.42 6.66
N ASN A 152 7.17 1.18 7.72
CA ASN A 152 7.82 0.67 8.92
C ASN A 152 6.99 -0.43 9.59
N GLN A 153 5.67 -0.28 9.68
CA GLN A 153 4.77 -1.31 10.22
C GLN A 153 4.89 -2.61 9.42
N THR A 154 4.93 -2.54 8.09
CA THR A 154 5.13 -3.71 7.23
C THR A 154 6.49 -4.38 7.46
N VAL A 155 7.55 -3.58 7.61
CA VAL A 155 8.90 -4.09 7.88
C VAL A 155 9.00 -4.76 9.25
N LEU A 156 8.24 -4.27 10.25
CA LEU A 156 8.17 -4.87 11.59
C LEU A 156 7.52 -6.26 11.58
N ILE A 157 6.68 -6.60 10.61
CA ILE A 157 6.14 -7.96 10.46
C ILE A 157 7.27 -8.95 10.16
N ILE A 158 8.25 -8.58 9.32
CA ILE A 158 9.44 -9.41 9.09
C ILE A 158 10.21 -9.62 10.40
N GLU A 159 10.36 -8.58 11.21
CA GLU A 159 11.03 -8.63 12.51
C GLU A 159 10.32 -9.62 13.45
N GLN A 160 8.99 -9.55 13.55
CA GLN A 160 8.18 -10.47 14.35
C GLN A 160 8.34 -11.93 13.90
N ILE A 161 8.34 -12.20 12.59
CA ILE A 161 8.53 -13.54 12.05
C ILE A 161 9.92 -14.07 12.40
N LEU A 162 10.96 -13.27 12.24
CA LEU A 162 12.33 -13.66 12.57
C LEU A 162 12.50 -13.92 14.07
N GLN A 163 11.91 -13.09 14.91
CA GLN A 163 11.94 -13.23 16.37
C GLN A 163 11.21 -14.50 16.81
N MET A 164 10.02 -14.75 16.26
CA MET A 164 9.29 -16.00 16.48
C MET A 164 10.11 -17.23 16.10
N GLY A 165 10.84 -17.17 14.98
CA GLY A 165 11.71 -18.26 14.54
C GLY A 165 12.89 -18.51 15.47
N ALA A 166 13.51 -17.46 16.00
CA ALA A 166 14.58 -17.55 16.99
C ALA A 166 14.06 -18.13 18.32
N GLU A 167 12.93 -17.67 18.81
CA GLU A 167 12.29 -18.17 20.05
C GLU A 167 11.89 -19.66 19.97
N ARG A 168 11.55 -20.15 18.77
CA ARG A 168 11.19 -21.56 18.53
C ARG A 168 12.37 -22.46 18.16
N GLY A 169 13.58 -21.90 18.08
CA GLY A 169 14.74 -22.64 17.66
C GLY A 169 14.77 -23.00 16.16
N GLU A 170 13.94 -22.37 15.34
CA GLU A 170 13.97 -22.51 13.86
C GLU A 170 15.15 -21.74 13.25
N PHE A 171 15.58 -20.66 13.91
CA PHE A 171 16.73 -19.83 13.60
C PHE A 171 17.64 -19.69 14.83
N PRO A 172 18.91 -19.26 14.65
CA PRO A 172 19.84 -19.10 15.77
C PRO A 172 19.32 -18.13 16.84
N GLY A 173 19.43 -18.48 18.12
CA GLY A 173 19.03 -17.61 19.23
C GLY A 173 19.87 -16.34 19.37
N CYS A 174 21.10 -16.32 18.78
CA CYS A 174 21.97 -15.14 18.72
C CYS A 174 21.70 -14.24 17.51
N LEU A 175 20.62 -14.49 16.75
CA LEU A 175 20.27 -13.77 15.53
C LEU A 175 20.16 -12.25 15.77
N ASN A 176 20.91 -11.44 15.02
CA ASN A 176 20.66 -10.01 14.97
C ASN A 176 19.43 -9.75 14.09
N VAL A 177 18.24 -9.85 14.70
CA VAL A 177 16.94 -9.75 14.03
C VAL A 177 16.84 -8.48 13.19
N ARG A 178 17.37 -7.35 13.67
CA ARG A 178 17.32 -6.07 12.95
C ARG A 178 18.16 -6.09 11.67
N VAL A 179 19.35 -6.71 11.72
CA VAL A 179 20.20 -6.86 10.53
C VAL A 179 19.54 -7.79 9.52
N CYS A 180 19.05 -8.94 9.98
CA CYS A 180 18.38 -9.92 9.11
C CYS A 180 17.09 -9.34 8.48
N ARG A 181 16.29 -8.59 9.24
CA ARG A 181 15.13 -7.87 8.73
C ARG A 181 15.51 -6.92 7.60
N ASN A 182 16.54 -6.09 7.82
CA ASN A 182 16.98 -5.12 6.83
C ASN A 182 17.59 -5.81 5.59
N ALA A 183 18.34 -6.89 5.78
CA ALA A 183 18.90 -7.70 4.70
C ALA A 183 17.78 -8.31 3.82
N LEU A 184 16.76 -8.92 4.44
CA LEU A 184 15.62 -9.48 3.71
C LEU A 184 14.84 -8.38 2.97
N TRP A 185 14.59 -7.25 3.62
CA TRP A 185 13.93 -6.11 3.01
C TRP A 185 14.69 -5.61 1.77
N GLY A 186 16.01 -5.43 1.89
CA GLY A 186 16.87 -5.05 0.78
C GLY A 186 16.92 -6.08 -0.34
N LEU A 187 16.99 -7.38 0.01
CA LEU A 187 16.98 -8.50 -0.94
C LEU A 187 15.70 -8.49 -1.80
N LEU A 188 14.53 -8.43 -1.17
CA LEU A 188 13.25 -8.43 -1.87
C LEU A 188 13.11 -7.22 -2.80
N ASN A 189 13.42 -6.02 -2.31
CA ASN A 189 13.36 -4.81 -3.13
C ASN A 189 14.37 -4.84 -4.28
N GLY A 190 15.59 -5.30 -4.04
CA GLY A 190 16.63 -5.43 -5.06
C GLY A 190 16.24 -6.41 -6.17
N ILE A 191 15.76 -7.60 -5.81
CA ILE A 191 15.30 -8.60 -6.78
C ILE A 191 14.13 -8.05 -7.59
N ILE A 192 13.13 -7.46 -6.97
CA ILE A 192 11.98 -6.90 -7.66
C ILE A 192 12.43 -5.77 -8.60
N ALA A 193 13.29 -4.85 -8.14
CA ALA A 193 13.82 -3.76 -8.96
C ALA A 193 14.53 -4.27 -10.22
N LEU A 194 15.37 -5.30 -10.09
CA LEU A 194 16.13 -5.88 -11.20
C LEU A 194 15.24 -6.57 -12.24
N HIS A 195 14.16 -7.21 -11.82
CA HIS A 195 13.38 -8.10 -12.70
C HIS A 195 12.02 -7.54 -13.12
N LEU A 196 11.48 -6.56 -12.41
CA LEU A 196 10.17 -5.99 -12.71
C LEU A 196 10.18 -5.11 -13.96
N PHE A 197 11.29 -4.41 -14.25
CA PHE A 197 11.42 -3.45 -15.35
C PHE A 197 12.25 -3.96 -16.52
N THR A 198 12.76 -5.18 -16.45
CA THR A 198 13.64 -5.77 -17.48
C THR A 198 13.00 -6.99 -18.14
N GLY A 199 13.51 -7.36 -19.33
CA GLY A 199 13.12 -8.56 -20.06
C GLY A 199 11.73 -8.51 -20.68
N ARG A 200 11.28 -9.67 -21.19
CA ARG A 200 10.01 -9.82 -21.88
C ARG A 200 8.82 -9.71 -20.91
N GLU A 201 7.74 -9.10 -21.38
CA GLU A 201 6.54 -8.86 -20.58
C GLU A 201 5.82 -10.16 -20.20
N GLU A 202 5.72 -11.07 -21.15
CA GLU A 202 4.99 -12.34 -21.00
C GLU A 202 5.54 -13.23 -19.88
N THR A 203 6.85 -13.17 -19.62
CA THR A 203 7.52 -13.99 -18.60
C THR A 203 7.88 -13.23 -17.33
N ARG A 204 7.49 -11.96 -17.23
CA ARG A 204 7.90 -11.07 -16.14
C ARG A 204 7.44 -11.56 -14.78
N GLU A 205 6.16 -11.87 -14.66
CA GLU A 205 5.58 -12.32 -13.39
C GLU A 205 6.27 -13.59 -12.88
N GLU A 206 6.38 -14.60 -13.74
CA GLU A 206 7.06 -15.85 -13.39
C GLU A 206 8.52 -15.63 -13.01
N ARG A 207 9.22 -14.80 -13.77
CA ARG A 207 10.62 -14.44 -13.49
C ARG A 207 10.77 -13.77 -12.12
N VAL A 208 9.96 -12.76 -11.82
CA VAL A 208 10.03 -12.07 -10.51
C VAL A 208 9.75 -13.05 -9.38
N ARG A 209 8.71 -13.86 -9.49
CA ARG A 209 8.34 -14.86 -8.46
C ARG A 209 9.44 -15.89 -8.26
N THR A 210 10.01 -16.41 -9.35
CA THR A 210 11.11 -17.39 -9.30
C THR A 210 12.33 -16.81 -8.60
N GLN A 211 12.73 -15.58 -8.94
CA GLN A 211 13.90 -14.95 -8.34
C GLN A 211 13.66 -14.58 -6.86
N VAL A 212 12.47 -14.12 -6.51
CA VAL A 212 12.09 -13.83 -5.12
C VAL A 212 12.14 -15.12 -4.28
N ARG A 213 11.56 -16.22 -4.77
CA ARG A 213 11.65 -17.53 -4.07
C ARG A 213 13.08 -17.98 -3.91
N GLY A 214 13.86 -17.99 -4.99
CA GLY A 214 15.27 -18.42 -4.95
C GLY A 214 16.08 -17.60 -3.96
N GLY A 215 15.99 -16.28 -4.01
CA GLY A 215 16.67 -15.38 -3.07
C GLY A 215 16.24 -15.61 -1.62
N LEU A 216 14.94 -15.81 -1.38
CA LEU A 216 14.42 -16.09 -0.06
C LEU A 216 14.92 -17.44 0.49
N GLU A 217 14.95 -18.50 -0.32
CA GLU A 217 15.47 -19.81 0.12
C GLU A 217 16.97 -19.74 0.47
N LEU A 218 17.75 -18.97 -0.28
CA LEU A 218 19.15 -18.71 0.06
C LEU A 218 19.27 -17.96 1.40
N PHE A 219 18.42 -16.96 1.62
CA PHE A 219 18.39 -16.23 2.88
C PHE A 219 18.02 -17.13 4.06
N ILE A 220 16.93 -17.91 3.96
CA ILE A 220 16.50 -18.86 4.99
C ILE A 220 17.57 -19.93 5.24
N GLY A 221 18.19 -20.45 4.18
CA GLY A 221 19.30 -21.41 4.26
C GLY A 221 20.49 -20.84 5.01
N GLY A 222 20.85 -19.58 4.75
CA GLY A 222 21.91 -18.85 5.47
C GLY A 222 21.61 -18.72 6.96
N LEU A 223 20.37 -18.33 7.33
CA LEU A 223 19.98 -18.27 8.74
C LEU A 223 20.12 -19.62 9.47
N ARG A 224 19.79 -20.72 8.80
CA ARG A 224 19.88 -22.08 9.40
C ARG A 224 21.29 -22.62 9.47
N SER A 225 22.19 -22.21 8.58
CA SER A 225 23.58 -22.69 8.56
C SER A 225 24.39 -22.17 9.74
N GLU A 226 24.04 -21.03 10.32
CA GLU A 226 24.67 -20.51 11.55
C GLU A 226 24.32 -21.32 12.82
N GLN A 227 23.42 -22.31 12.72
CA GLN A 227 23.08 -23.21 13.82
C GLN A 227 24.00 -24.42 13.97
N LYS A 228 24.97 -24.66 13.05
CA LYS A 228 25.94 -25.75 13.21
C LYS A 228 27.00 -25.35 14.23
N PRO A 229 27.19 -26.14 15.30
CA PRO A 229 28.24 -25.93 16.29
C PRO A 229 29.62 -26.04 15.68
#